data_8cc646b34e4e14cc316e6439288d7d5b
#
_entry.id   8cc646b34e4e14cc316e6439288d7d5b
#
_cell.length_a   1.000
_cell.length_b   1.000
_cell.length_c   1.000
_cell.angle_alpha   90.00
_cell.angle_beta   90.00
_cell.angle_gamma   90.00
#
_symmetry.space_group_name_H-M   'P 1'
#
loop_
_entity.id
_entity.type
_entity.pdbx_description
1 polymer ?
#
loop_
_entity_poly.entity_id
_entity_poly.type
_entity_poly.pdbx_seq_one_letter_code
_entity_poly.pdbx_strand_id
1 'polypeptide(L)'
;MQPQKPSAADARMAAMQEREKELQLVQSLCQGLLSVNSRPDFLRFVSANLQEHIGYSQMVICVTDRAEKEYTPLIHTTDTANTALTTRKIPVAEGFFADAMASADALTLPLFNLNAKKQPLPGFIQKAMSNGMREVVVFPLHHQENNPAVAYLFFSRPGMFSRPAQRLLRSLSLQLSLTVSGIIRNLSQDVNSLGTATDQIETESAPTVTNGLIIGNSAAINAVKQLIKTVAPTTTGVLLLGESGTGKEVIAAAIHEASGRRGKKMIKVNCAAIPENLIESELFGHEKGSFTGAVQRKIGKFKLAEQSTLFLDEIGELPLVLQTKLLRVLQESEFEPIGSSTTIKVNVRVIAATNRNLLKEVAEGRFRADLFYRLNVFPINLPALRDHREDIPALANYFIKEYCTRNKRKAVTIASKTLEAMQLYPWPGNVRELKHCLERSILLCETGTITAIDFPEIKAPNTDDEAFEIKPLHEIERAYILRAIKICNGRISGPNGAAIRLGLPHTTLISRMQKLGISKTHTSGKDKTT
;
A
#
# COMPACT_ATOMS: atom_id res chain seq x y z
N MET A 1 -43.80 20.70 -9.97
CA MET A 1 -42.66 19.97 -10.54
C MET A 1 -42.21 18.91 -9.54
N GLN A 2 -42.51 17.66 -9.81
CA GLN A 2 -42.03 16.54 -8.99
C GLN A 2 -40.56 16.29 -9.32
N PRO A 3 -39.66 16.07 -8.33
CA PRO A 3 -38.28 15.73 -8.60
C PRO A 3 -38.20 14.40 -9.32
N GLN A 4 -37.60 14.39 -10.51
CA GLN A 4 -37.32 13.16 -11.26
C GLN A 4 -36.47 12.23 -10.41
N LYS A 5 -36.90 10.95 -10.29
CA LYS A 5 -36.09 9.90 -9.66
C LYS A 5 -34.78 9.76 -10.44
N PRO A 6 -33.62 9.71 -9.76
CA PRO A 6 -32.33 9.52 -10.44
C PRO A 6 -32.36 8.24 -11.26
N SER A 7 -31.71 8.27 -12.42
CA SER A 7 -31.62 7.08 -13.28
C SER A 7 -30.84 5.95 -12.58
N ALA A 8 -31.07 4.72 -12.98
CA ALA A 8 -30.32 3.58 -12.44
C ALA A 8 -28.80 3.71 -12.65
N ALA A 9 -28.38 4.45 -13.69
CA ALA A 9 -26.97 4.77 -13.95
C ALA A 9 -26.43 5.79 -12.95
N ASP A 10 -27.20 6.85 -12.64
CA ASP A 10 -26.81 7.87 -11.68
C ASP A 10 -26.71 7.30 -10.25
N ALA A 11 -27.64 6.40 -9.89
CA ALA A 11 -27.60 5.70 -8.60
C ALA A 11 -26.37 4.77 -8.48
N ARG A 12 -25.99 4.08 -9.56
CA ARG A 12 -24.76 3.26 -9.59
C ARG A 12 -23.50 4.11 -9.51
N MET A 13 -23.47 5.24 -10.22
CA MET A 13 -22.34 6.17 -10.19
C MET A 13 -22.15 6.77 -8.79
N ALA A 14 -23.21 7.22 -8.14
CA ALA A 14 -23.19 7.73 -6.75
C ALA A 14 -22.71 6.66 -5.76
N ALA A 15 -23.19 5.41 -5.87
CA ALA A 15 -22.74 4.31 -5.02
C ALA A 15 -21.26 3.95 -5.25
N MET A 16 -20.76 4.05 -6.49
CA MET A 16 -19.33 3.87 -6.79
C MET A 16 -18.46 4.97 -6.16
N GLN A 17 -18.88 6.22 -6.28
CA GLN A 17 -18.15 7.36 -5.70
C GLN A 17 -18.11 7.30 -4.16
N GLU A 18 -19.21 6.90 -3.53
CA GLU A 18 -19.28 6.73 -2.08
C GLU A 18 -18.34 5.59 -1.61
N ARG A 19 -18.31 4.50 -2.35
CA ARG A 19 -17.41 3.37 -2.07
C ARG A 19 -15.93 3.72 -2.28
N GLU A 20 -15.62 4.52 -3.29
CA GLU A 20 -14.26 5.03 -3.52
C GLU A 20 -13.79 5.92 -2.37
N LYS A 21 -14.64 6.82 -1.88
CA LYS A 21 -14.35 7.66 -0.71
C LYS A 21 -14.11 6.81 0.55
N GLU A 22 -14.93 5.78 0.78
CA GLU A 22 -14.75 4.84 1.90
C GLU A 22 -13.39 4.11 1.82
N LEU A 23 -13.00 3.69 0.62
CA LEU A 23 -11.71 3.04 0.36
C LEU A 23 -10.52 3.98 0.60
N GLN A 24 -10.59 5.21 0.09
CA GLN A 24 -9.55 6.22 0.29
C GLN A 24 -9.38 6.56 1.78
N LEU A 25 -10.49 6.65 2.52
CA LEU A 25 -10.48 6.86 3.95
C LEU A 25 -9.76 5.72 4.69
N VAL A 26 -10.11 4.47 4.40
CA VAL A 26 -9.46 3.28 5.01
C VAL A 26 -7.95 3.30 4.72
N GLN A 27 -7.57 3.59 3.48
CA GLN A 27 -6.16 3.66 3.09
C GLN A 27 -5.41 4.75 3.85
N SER A 28 -5.98 5.95 3.93
CA SER A 28 -5.39 7.08 4.68
C SER A 28 -5.23 6.75 6.16
N LEU A 29 -6.26 6.14 6.78
CA LEU A 29 -6.21 5.74 8.19
C LEU A 29 -5.19 4.62 8.44
N CYS A 30 -5.10 3.63 7.55
CA CYS A 30 -4.06 2.59 7.64
C CYS A 30 -2.66 3.17 7.54
N GLN A 31 -2.42 4.09 6.59
CA GLN A 31 -1.12 4.77 6.45
C GLN A 31 -0.76 5.59 7.69
N GLY A 32 -1.72 6.33 8.23
CA GLY A 32 -1.53 7.08 9.47
C GLY A 32 -1.19 6.19 10.66
N LEU A 33 -1.86 5.03 10.81
CA LEU A 33 -1.55 4.06 11.86
C LEU A 33 -0.15 3.45 11.73
N LEU A 34 0.39 3.31 10.53
CA LEU A 34 1.75 2.80 10.30
C LEU A 34 2.83 3.74 10.85
N SER A 35 2.57 5.04 10.90
CA SER A 35 3.51 6.04 11.46
C SER A 35 3.48 6.12 12.98
N VAL A 36 2.54 5.44 13.65
CA VAL A 36 2.33 5.46 15.10
C VAL A 36 3.25 4.46 15.79
N ASN A 37 4.23 4.96 16.52
CA ASN A 37 5.23 4.12 17.21
C ASN A 37 5.18 4.22 18.74
N SER A 38 4.37 5.12 19.30
CA SER A 38 4.24 5.34 20.74
C SER A 38 2.79 5.46 21.20
N ARG A 39 2.55 5.23 22.51
CA ARG A 39 1.22 5.42 23.12
C ARG A 39 0.68 6.85 22.94
N PRO A 40 1.45 7.92 23.15
CA PRO A 40 0.96 9.29 22.90
C PRO A 40 0.59 9.56 21.45
N ASP A 41 1.37 9.04 20.48
CA ASP A 41 1.08 9.18 19.07
C ASP A 41 -0.20 8.47 18.69
N PHE A 42 -0.41 7.28 19.23
CA PHE A 42 -1.63 6.50 19.03
C PHE A 42 -2.86 7.25 19.54
N LEU A 43 -2.81 7.80 20.74
CA LEU A 43 -3.90 8.58 21.32
C LEU A 43 -4.23 9.80 20.48
N ARG A 44 -3.22 10.53 20.02
CA ARG A 44 -3.41 11.70 19.12
C ARG A 44 -4.06 11.27 17.82
N PHE A 45 -3.55 10.21 17.20
CA PHE A 45 -4.08 9.71 15.93
C PHE A 45 -5.55 9.28 16.05
N VAL A 46 -5.86 8.49 17.07
CA VAL A 46 -7.21 7.93 17.30
C VAL A 46 -8.22 9.04 17.61
N SER A 47 -7.84 10.04 18.42
CA SER A 47 -8.70 11.17 18.75
C SER A 47 -8.92 12.11 17.56
N ALA A 48 -7.90 12.33 16.72
CA ALA A 48 -8.00 13.22 15.58
C ALA A 48 -8.72 12.62 14.37
N ASN A 49 -8.58 11.29 14.17
CA ASN A 49 -9.03 10.67 12.92
C ASN A 49 -10.12 9.61 13.13
N LEU A 50 -9.97 8.71 14.10
CA LEU A 50 -10.92 7.62 14.27
C LEU A 50 -12.22 8.06 14.97
N GLN A 51 -12.10 8.95 15.94
CA GLN A 51 -13.24 9.41 16.72
C GLN A 51 -14.29 10.12 15.86
N GLU A 52 -13.87 10.92 14.89
CA GLU A 52 -14.75 11.63 13.97
C GLU A 52 -15.57 10.67 13.11
N HIS A 53 -14.96 9.60 12.62
CA HIS A 53 -15.63 8.66 11.70
C HIS A 53 -16.46 7.57 12.38
N ILE A 54 -16.10 7.16 13.61
CA ILE A 54 -16.81 6.12 14.35
C ILE A 54 -17.82 6.71 15.33
N GLY A 55 -17.59 7.94 15.84
CA GLY A 55 -18.50 8.67 16.72
C GLY A 55 -18.49 8.23 18.17
N TYR A 56 -17.43 7.52 18.65
CA TYR A 56 -17.33 7.16 20.06
C TYR A 56 -16.88 8.34 20.93
N SER A 57 -17.28 8.32 22.20
CA SER A 57 -16.92 9.36 23.18
C SER A 57 -15.64 9.02 23.97
N GLN A 58 -15.43 7.72 24.23
CA GLN A 58 -14.26 7.21 24.93
C GLN A 58 -13.82 5.89 24.32
N MET A 59 -12.52 5.59 24.36
CA MET A 59 -11.97 4.31 23.96
C MET A 59 -10.99 3.80 25.00
N VAL A 60 -11.05 2.49 25.28
CA VAL A 60 -10.09 1.77 26.13
C VAL A 60 -9.61 0.55 25.37
N ILE A 61 -8.30 0.35 25.28
CA ILE A 61 -7.72 -0.87 24.74
C ILE A 61 -7.12 -1.67 25.89
N CYS A 62 -7.59 -2.90 26.01
CA CYS A 62 -7.15 -3.86 26.99
C CYS A 62 -6.31 -4.96 26.32
N VAL A 63 -5.30 -5.45 27.02
CA VAL A 63 -4.35 -6.46 26.55
C VAL A 63 -4.20 -7.55 27.59
N THR A 64 -4.16 -8.82 27.18
CA THR A 64 -3.89 -9.93 28.09
C THR A 64 -2.41 -10.07 28.41
N ASP A 65 -2.11 -10.74 29.53
CA ASP A 65 -0.79 -11.26 29.83
C ASP A 65 -0.49 -12.54 29.00
N ARG A 66 0.77 -12.99 29.03
CA ARG A 66 1.19 -14.21 28.31
C ARG A 66 0.49 -15.49 28.76
N ALA A 67 -0.08 -15.51 29.96
CA ALA A 67 -0.80 -16.65 30.51
C ALA A 67 -2.29 -16.63 30.18
N GLU A 68 -2.79 -15.59 29.50
CA GLU A 68 -4.18 -15.36 29.11
C GLU A 68 -5.20 -15.44 30.27
N LYS A 69 -4.74 -15.24 31.50
CA LYS A 69 -5.59 -15.31 32.71
C LYS A 69 -6.10 -13.95 33.17
N GLU A 70 -5.33 -12.90 32.86
CA GLU A 70 -5.62 -11.54 33.27
C GLU A 70 -5.41 -10.58 32.11
N TYR A 71 -6.17 -9.49 32.07
CA TYR A 71 -5.96 -8.41 31.13
C TYR A 71 -5.76 -7.07 31.83
N THR A 72 -5.09 -6.15 31.15
CA THR A 72 -4.77 -4.83 31.68
C THR A 72 -5.20 -3.75 30.68
N PRO A 73 -5.88 -2.68 31.12
CA PRO A 73 -6.14 -1.51 30.27
C PRO A 73 -4.81 -0.83 29.93
N LEU A 74 -4.43 -0.82 28.65
CA LEU A 74 -3.17 -0.26 28.19
C LEU A 74 -3.33 1.19 27.68
N ILE A 75 -4.40 1.48 26.98
CA ILE A 75 -4.65 2.76 26.32
C ILE A 75 -6.03 3.26 26.72
N HIS A 76 -6.13 4.53 27.15
CA HIS A 76 -7.37 5.17 27.52
C HIS A 76 -7.41 6.60 26.97
N THR A 77 -8.43 6.98 26.20
CA THR A 77 -8.49 8.28 25.51
C THR A 77 -8.77 9.47 26.43
N THR A 78 -9.22 9.25 27.68
CA THR A 78 -9.50 10.32 28.68
C THR A 78 -8.37 10.53 29.67
N ASP A 79 -7.28 9.76 29.61
CA ASP A 79 -6.15 9.93 30.53
C ASP A 79 -5.23 11.07 30.06
N THR A 80 -5.39 12.24 30.67
CA THR A 80 -4.52 13.41 30.48
C THR A 80 -3.26 13.40 31.35
N ALA A 81 -3.09 12.47 32.27
CA ALA A 81 -1.87 12.33 33.08
C ALA A 81 -1.83 10.98 33.79
N ASN A 82 -0.70 10.31 33.66
CA ASN A 82 -0.07 9.33 34.54
C ASN A 82 -0.88 8.90 35.76
N THR A 83 -1.85 7.99 35.66
CA THR A 83 -2.55 7.57 36.87
C THR A 83 -2.89 6.08 36.89
N ALA A 84 -2.74 5.54 38.08
CA ALA A 84 -3.01 4.24 38.68
C ALA A 84 -4.05 3.26 38.07
N LEU A 85 -4.74 3.57 36.99
CA LEU A 85 -5.68 2.68 36.28
C LEU A 85 -4.98 1.68 35.36
N THR A 86 -3.72 1.94 35.00
CA THR A 86 -2.95 1.14 34.04
C THR A 86 -2.25 -0.07 34.64
N THR A 87 -2.30 -0.25 35.97
CA THR A 87 -1.58 -1.32 36.66
C THR A 87 -2.47 -2.41 37.27
N ARG A 88 -3.80 -2.21 37.28
CA ARG A 88 -4.69 -3.22 37.85
C ARG A 88 -4.97 -4.32 36.84
N LYS A 89 -4.45 -5.49 37.12
CA LYS A 89 -4.77 -6.72 36.42
C LYS A 89 -6.21 -7.14 36.73
N ILE A 90 -6.94 -7.51 35.69
CA ILE A 90 -8.36 -7.87 35.75
C ILE A 90 -8.47 -9.30 35.23
N PRO A 91 -9.15 -10.22 35.94
CA PRO A 91 -9.38 -11.57 35.45
C PRO A 91 -10.13 -11.55 34.08
N VAL A 92 -9.75 -12.39 33.13
CA VAL A 92 -10.38 -12.48 31.81
C VAL A 92 -11.87 -12.84 31.92
N ALA A 93 -12.28 -13.52 32.98
CA ALA A 93 -13.67 -13.84 33.26
C ALA A 93 -14.52 -12.61 33.68
N GLU A 94 -13.89 -11.48 34.03
CA GLU A 94 -14.58 -10.24 34.39
C GLU A 94 -14.76 -9.34 33.18
N GLY A 95 -15.93 -8.74 33.04
CA GLY A 95 -16.28 -7.90 31.91
C GLY A 95 -16.62 -8.72 30.67
N PHE A 96 -16.36 -8.15 29.49
CA PHE A 96 -16.74 -8.75 28.18
C PHE A 96 -15.51 -9.17 27.38
N PHE A 97 -14.36 -9.32 28.02
CA PHE A 97 -13.12 -9.64 27.32
C PHE A 97 -13.16 -11.03 26.70
N ALA A 98 -13.56 -12.04 27.47
CA ALA A 98 -13.69 -13.42 26.99
C ALA A 98 -14.75 -13.55 25.89
N ASP A 99 -15.91 -12.90 26.08
CA ASP A 99 -17.00 -12.92 25.11
C ASP A 99 -16.58 -12.29 23.77
N ALA A 100 -15.82 -11.17 23.83
CA ALA A 100 -15.29 -10.52 22.64
C ALA A 100 -14.27 -11.40 21.93
N MET A 101 -13.39 -12.08 22.66
CA MET A 101 -12.38 -12.98 22.08
C MET A 101 -13.01 -14.23 21.44
N ALA A 102 -14.14 -14.69 21.95
CA ALA A 102 -14.90 -15.80 21.37
C ALA A 102 -15.72 -15.37 20.11
N SER A 103 -15.92 -14.07 19.94
CA SER A 103 -16.69 -13.52 18.82
C SER A 103 -15.78 -13.06 17.67
N ALA A 104 -16.16 -13.33 16.42
CA ALA A 104 -15.50 -12.78 15.25
C ALA A 104 -15.90 -11.32 14.96
N ASP A 105 -16.95 -10.82 15.60
CA ASP A 105 -17.56 -9.51 15.37
C ASP A 105 -17.62 -8.64 16.62
N ALA A 106 -17.89 -7.35 16.42
CA ALA A 106 -18.11 -6.39 17.48
C ALA A 106 -19.35 -6.76 18.31
N LEU A 107 -19.21 -6.82 19.64
CA LEU A 107 -20.30 -6.99 20.58
C LEU A 107 -20.83 -5.61 20.99
N THR A 108 -22.09 -5.31 20.71
CA THR A 108 -22.74 -4.06 21.13
C THR A 108 -23.63 -4.33 22.34
N LEU A 109 -23.36 -3.64 23.46
CA LEU A 109 -24.00 -3.88 24.74
C LEU A 109 -24.51 -2.57 25.33
N PRO A 110 -25.82 -2.48 25.67
CA PRO A 110 -26.37 -1.34 26.38
C PRO A 110 -25.92 -1.36 27.84
N LEU A 111 -25.26 -0.30 28.32
CA LEU A 111 -24.68 -0.22 29.67
C LEU A 111 -25.75 -0.22 30.78
N PHE A 112 -26.97 0.27 30.51
CA PHE A 112 -28.04 0.31 31.51
C PHE A 112 -28.59 -1.09 31.88
N ASN A 113 -28.40 -2.11 31.03
CA ASN A 113 -28.80 -3.48 31.29
C ASN A 113 -27.76 -4.28 32.09
N LEU A 114 -26.53 -3.76 32.25
CA LEU A 114 -25.42 -4.52 32.83
C LEU A 114 -25.58 -4.69 34.35
N ASN A 115 -26.15 -3.70 35.05
CA ASN A 115 -26.42 -3.78 36.49
C ASN A 115 -27.40 -4.89 36.88
N ALA A 116 -28.20 -5.40 35.94
CA ALA A 116 -29.14 -6.48 36.17
C ALA A 116 -28.50 -7.89 36.20
N LYS A 117 -27.28 -8.04 35.67
CA LYS A 117 -26.66 -9.37 35.47
C LYS A 117 -25.70 -9.80 36.59
N LYS A 118 -25.57 -9.11 37.74
CA LYS A 118 -24.73 -9.50 38.90
C LYS A 118 -23.28 -9.91 38.55
N GLN A 119 -22.74 -9.48 37.42
CA GLN A 119 -21.33 -9.73 37.06
C GLN A 119 -20.47 -8.58 37.54
N PRO A 120 -19.30 -8.84 38.15
CA PRO A 120 -18.35 -7.80 38.50
C PRO A 120 -17.88 -7.07 37.26
N LEU A 121 -18.13 -5.76 37.20
CA LEU A 121 -17.74 -4.92 36.08
C LEU A 121 -16.39 -4.29 36.38
N PRO A 122 -15.44 -4.30 35.42
CA PRO A 122 -14.18 -3.59 35.52
C PRO A 122 -14.33 -2.10 35.83
N GLY A 123 -13.41 -1.55 36.63
CA GLY A 123 -13.49 -0.16 37.08
C GLY A 123 -13.56 0.87 35.95
N PHE A 124 -12.95 0.62 34.79
CA PHE A 124 -13.02 1.51 33.64
C PHE A 124 -14.41 1.53 33.01
N ILE A 125 -15.16 0.42 33.04
CA ILE A 125 -16.58 0.36 32.59
C ILE A 125 -17.45 1.13 33.58
N GLN A 126 -17.27 0.94 34.90
CA GLN A 126 -18.01 1.66 35.92
C GLN A 126 -17.76 3.18 35.81
N LYS A 127 -16.51 3.59 35.58
CA LYS A 127 -16.16 4.99 35.34
C LYS A 127 -16.82 5.56 34.07
N ALA A 128 -16.87 4.78 32.98
CA ALA A 128 -17.57 5.20 31.76
C ALA A 128 -19.08 5.39 32.01
N MET A 129 -19.71 4.50 32.78
CA MET A 129 -21.12 4.63 33.17
C MET A 129 -21.36 5.88 34.00
N SER A 130 -20.51 6.18 34.99
CA SER A 130 -20.61 7.40 35.81
C SER A 130 -20.40 8.68 34.98
N ASN A 131 -19.63 8.61 33.90
CA ASN A 131 -19.43 9.69 32.91
C ASN A 131 -20.59 9.82 31.89
N GLY A 132 -21.70 9.11 32.11
CA GLY A 132 -22.89 9.23 31.27
C GLY A 132 -22.89 8.41 29.99
N MET A 133 -21.96 7.47 29.83
CA MET A 133 -21.97 6.55 28.68
C MET A 133 -23.16 5.56 28.79
N ARG A 134 -23.81 5.28 27.67
CA ARG A 134 -25.02 4.45 27.61
C ARG A 134 -24.86 3.15 26.86
N GLU A 135 -23.86 3.06 26.00
CA GLU A 135 -23.59 1.88 25.17
C GLU A 135 -22.09 1.64 25.09
N VAL A 136 -21.69 0.38 25.06
CA VAL A 136 -20.31 -0.04 24.81
C VAL A 136 -20.28 -1.01 23.64
N VAL A 137 -19.35 -0.79 22.71
CA VAL A 137 -18.99 -1.71 21.64
C VAL A 137 -17.66 -2.32 22.01
N VAL A 138 -17.65 -3.64 22.14
CA VAL A 138 -16.44 -4.42 22.50
C VAL A 138 -15.98 -5.12 21.23
N PHE A 139 -14.78 -4.77 20.77
CA PHE A 139 -14.24 -5.19 19.50
C PHE A 139 -12.92 -5.94 19.67
N PRO A 140 -12.82 -7.22 19.25
CA PRO A 140 -11.58 -7.97 19.34
C PRO A 140 -10.56 -7.46 18.33
N LEU A 141 -9.37 -7.17 18.78
CA LEU A 141 -8.22 -6.88 17.95
C LEU A 141 -7.46 -8.20 17.76
N HIS A 142 -7.86 -8.98 16.74
CA HIS A 142 -7.29 -10.30 16.50
C HIS A 142 -5.82 -10.20 16.07
N HIS A 143 -4.93 -10.75 16.90
CA HIS A 143 -3.54 -11.02 16.54
C HIS A 143 -3.24 -12.50 16.85
N GLN A 144 -2.71 -13.22 15.86
CA GLN A 144 -2.49 -14.67 15.94
C GLN A 144 -1.35 -15.10 16.88
N GLU A 145 -0.60 -14.17 17.48
CA GLU A 145 0.57 -14.51 18.31
C GLU A 145 0.65 -13.63 19.57
N ASN A 146 0.49 -14.27 20.71
CA ASN A 146 1.02 -13.91 22.03
C ASN A 146 0.54 -12.68 22.80
N ASN A 147 -0.48 -11.93 22.44
CA ASN A 147 -1.15 -10.99 23.36
C ASN A 147 -2.48 -10.53 22.74
N PRO A 148 -3.58 -11.28 22.92
CA PRO A 148 -4.88 -10.85 22.47
C PRO A 148 -5.25 -9.50 23.07
N ALA A 149 -5.77 -8.60 22.24
CA ALA A 149 -6.19 -7.27 22.64
C ALA A 149 -7.66 -7.05 22.30
N VAL A 150 -8.35 -6.26 23.11
CA VAL A 150 -9.76 -5.89 22.90
C VAL A 150 -9.93 -4.39 23.06
N ALA A 151 -10.60 -3.77 22.10
CA ALA A 151 -10.97 -2.36 22.14
C ALA A 151 -12.41 -2.20 22.66
N TYR A 152 -12.60 -1.34 23.66
CA TYR A 152 -13.88 -0.91 24.19
C TYR A 152 -14.16 0.50 23.73
N LEU A 153 -15.22 0.68 22.94
CA LEU A 153 -15.68 1.96 22.43
C LEU A 153 -16.98 2.35 23.16
N PHE A 154 -16.98 3.48 23.84
CA PHE A 154 -18.12 3.94 24.64
C PHE A 154 -18.86 5.07 23.92
N PHE A 155 -20.18 4.97 23.91
CA PHE A 155 -21.07 5.94 23.27
C PHE A 155 -22.02 6.58 24.29
N SER A 156 -22.27 7.88 24.15
CA SER A 156 -23.17 8.64 25.03
C SER A 156 -24.64 8.33 24.78
N ARG A 157 -24.99 7.82 23.59
CA ARG A 157 -26.36 7.44 23.21
C ARG A 157 -26.37 6.04 22.57
N PRO A 158 -27.39 5.23 22.82
CA PRO A 158 -27.55 3.93 22.16
C PRO A 158 -27.78 4.09 20.65
N GLY A 159 -27.29 3.13 19.88
CA GLY A 159 -27.47 3.09 18.42
C GLY A 159 -26.59 4.05 17.61
N MET A 160 -25.61 4.69 18.23
CA MET A 160 -24.64 5.54 17.50
C MET A 160 -23.66 4.75 16.66
N PHE A 161 -23.42 3.49 16.99
CA PHE A 161 -22.52 2.62 16.21
C PHE A 161 -23.17 2.18 14.91
N SER A 162 -22.96 2.95 13.87
CA SER A 162 -23.58 2.76 12.55
C SER A 162 -22.96 1.61 11.75
N ARG A 163 -23.68 1.08 10.76
CA ARG A 163 -23.15 0.07 9.84
C ARG A 163 -21.88 0.52 9.09
N PRO A 164 -21.76 1.76 8.60
CA PRO A 164 -20.49 2.26 8.05
C PRO A 164 -19.35 2.24 9.06
N ALA A 165 -19.58 2.68 10.31
CA ALA A 165 -18.57 2.64 11.38
C ALA A 165 -18.12 1.21 11.70
N GLN A 166 -19.05 0.24 11.67
CA GLN A 166 -18.73 -1.18 11.86
C GLN A 166 -17.83 -1.71 10.73
N ARG A 167 -18.15 -1.39 9.46
CA ARG A 167 -17.30 -1.78 8.32
C ARG A 167 -15.92 -1.15 8.41
N LEU A 168 -15.85 0.13 8.74
CA LEU A 168 -14.58 0.85 8.91
C LEU A 168 -13.73 0.20 9.99
N LEU A 169 -14.29 -0.04 11.19
CA LEU A 169 -13.58 -0.66 12.30
C LEU A 169 -13.06 -2.07 11.95
N ARG A 170 -13.89 -2.85 11.24
CA ARG A 170 -13.50 -4.19 10.76
C ARG A 170 -12.33 -4.11 9.76
N SER A 171 -12.35 -3.15 8.84
CA SER A 171 -11.27 -2.94 7.87
C SER A 171 -9.95 -2.51 8.53
N LEU A 172 -10.03 -1.78 9.65
CA LEU A 172 -8.87 -1.30 10.40
C LEU A 172 -8.40 -2.26 11.51
N SER A 173 -9.16 -3.30 11.82
CA SER A 173 -8.94 -4.17 13.00
C SER A 173 -7.53 -4.73 13.08
N LEU A 174 -7.03 -5.26 11.98
CA LEU A 174 -5.69 -5.85 11.93
C LEU A 174 -4.60 -4.78 12.05
N GLN A 175 -4.78 -3.63 11.40
CA GLN A 175 -3.81 -2.54 11.50
C GLN A 175 -3.74 -1.97 12.92
N LEU A 176 -4.89 -1.79 13.57
CA LEU A 176 -4.97 -1.40 14.99
C LEU A 176 -4.28 -2.44 15.89
N SER A 177 -4.51 -3.72 15.65
CA SER A 177 -3.87 -4.82 16.37
C SER A 177 -2.35 -4.79 16.25
N LEU A 178 -1.82 -4.64 15.04
CA LEU A 178 -0.38 -4.56 14.78
C LEU A 178 0.25 -3.33 15.43
N THR A 179 -0.41 -2.17 15.35
CA THR A 179 0.06 -0.93 15.98
C THR A 179 0.10 -1.07 17.52
N VAL A 180 -0.96 -1.62 18.13
CA VAL A 180 -1.00 -1.87 19.58
C VAL A 180 0.09 -2.86 19.99
N SER A 181 0.29 -3.94 19.25
CA SER A 181 1.36 -4.92 19.52
C SER A 181 2.75 -4.30 19.40
N GLY A 182 2.97 -3.37 18.46
CA GLY A 182 4.20 -2.59 18.35
C GLY A 182 4.46 -1.73 19.59
N ILE A 183 3.43 -1.02 20.06
CA ILE A 183 3.51 -0.20 21.28
C ILE A 183 3.85 -1.04 22.51
N ILE A 184 3.22 -2.21 22.68
CA ILE A 184 3.50 -3.13 23.80
C ILE A 184 4.96 -3.58 23.79
N ARG A 185 5.48 -3.91 22.61
CA ARG A 185 6.87 -4.36 22.45
C ARG A 185 7.86 -3.27 22.83
N ASN A 186 7.61 -2.02 22.40
CA ASN A 186 8.45 -0.87 22.76
C ASN A 186 8.42 -0.60 24.28
N LEU A 187 7.24 -0.65 24.93
CA LEU A 187 7.12 -0.50 26.38
C LEU A 187 7.87 -1.60 27.16
N SER A 188 7.91 -2.82 26.62
CA SER A 188 8.65 -3.93 27.26
C SER A 188 10.18 -3.77 27.12
N GLN A 189 10.65 -3.10 26.07
CA GLN A 189 12.08 -2.79 25.88
C GLN A 189 12.54 -1.66 26.81
N ASP A 190 11.72 -0.63 27.02
CA ASP A 190 12.04 0.49 27.92
C ASP A 190 12.13 0.06 29.39
N VAL A 191 11.34 -0.92 29.82
CA VAL A 191 11.39 -1.47 31.20
C VAL A 191 12.65 -2.31 31.42
N ASN A 192 13.13 -3.01 30.39
CA ASN A 192 14.38 -3.81 30.47
C ASN A 192 15.65 -2.95 30.41
N SER A 193 15.58 -1.71 29.93
CA SER A 193 16.74 -0.80 29.87
C SER A 193 17.01 -0.01 31.15
N LEU A 194 16.09 -0.04 32.15
CA LEU A 194 16.22 0.65 33.44
C LEU A 194 16.65 -0.25 34.61
N GLY A 195 16.84 -1.52 34.37
CA GLY A 195 17.28 -2.49 35.39
C GLY A 195 18.50 -3.28 34.96
N THR A 196 19.62 -3.04 35.64
CA THR A 196 20.86 -3.81 35.62
C THR A 196 21.95 -3.45 34.61
N ALA A 197 22.85 -2.57 35.06
CA ALA A 197 24.28 -2.75 34.81
C ALA A 197 24.75 -3.91 35.72
N THR A 198 24.92 -5.08 35.20
CA THR A 198 25.89 -6.16 35.53
C THR A 198 25.37 -7.50 34.99
N ASP A 199 26.28 -8.11 34.30
CA ASP A 199 26.37 -9.50 33.81
C ASP A 199 26.09 -9.70 32.31
N GLN A 200 27.23 -9.82 31.63
CA GLN A 200 27.38 -10.37 30.33
C GLN A 200 26.85 -11.81 30.30
N ILE A 201 25.74 -12.03 29.62
CA ILE A 201 25.41 -13.32 29.00
C ILE A 201 25.00 -13.00 27.59
N GLU A 202 25.83 -13.43 26.65
CA GLU A 202 25.55 -13.47 25.23
C GLU A 202 24.24 -14.23 24.99
N THR A 203 23.13 -13.50 24.84
CA THR A 203 21.92 -14.04 24.22
C THR A 203 21.99 -13.65 22.75
N GLU A 204 22.10 -14.65 21.92
CA GLU A 204 22.09 -14.58 20.47
C GLU A 204 21.05 -13.56 19.98
N SER A 205 21.54 -12.42 19.54
CA SER A 205 20.78 -11.43 18.79
C SER A 205 20.18 -12.14 17.58
N ALA A 206 18.85 -12.09 17.46
CA ALA A 206 18.17 -12.49 16.22
C ALA A 206 18.90 -11.85 15.04
N PRO A 207 19.26 -12.62 14.01
CA PRO A 207 20.16 -12.17 12.95
C PRO A 207 19.58 -10.94 12.28
N THR A 208 20.36 -9.87 12.21
CA THR A 208 20.15 -8.64 11.47
C THR A 208 20.20 -8.93 9.95
N VAL A 209 19.31 -9.81 9.47
CA VAL A 209 19.28 -10.30 8.08
C VAL A 209 18.80 -9.22 7.10
N THR A 210 18.14 -8.17 7.58
CA THR A 210 17.65 -7.08 6.72
C THR A 210 18.75 -6.09 6.30
N ASN A 211 19.87 -6.00 7.01
CA ASN A 211 20.91 -5.00 6.73
C ASN A 211 21.75 -5.29 5.48
N GLY A 212 21.71 -6.52 4.93
CA GLY A 212 22.44 -6.88 3.72
C GLY A 212 21.64 -6.81 2.42
N LEU A 213 20.31 -6.91 2.49
CA LEU A 213 19.44 -6.96 1.30
C LEU A 213 18.91 -5.58 0.88
N ILE A 214 18.66 -4.68 1.84
CA ILE A 214 18.07 -3.35 1.58
C ILE A 214 19.11 -2.28 1.80
N ILE A 215 19.54 -1.65 0.71
CA ILE A 215 20.56 -0.60 0.67
C ILE A 215 19.86 0.76 0.79
N GLY A 216 20.46 1.64 1.58
CA GLY A 216 19.99 3.00 1.84
C GLY A 216 19.75 3.22 3.34
N ASN A 217 19.92 4.48 3.76
CA ASN A 217 19.77 4.94 5.15
C ASN A 217 18.87 6.18 5.25
N SER A 218 18.21 6.56 4.16
CA SER A 218 17.23 7.65 4.17
C SER A 218 16.09 7.38 5.16
N ALA A 219 15.45 8.45 5.60
CA ALA A 219 14.29 8.36 6.49
C ALA A 219 13.17 7.48 5.89
N ALA A 220 12.93 7.62 4.57
CA ALA A 220 11.93 6.85 3.84
C ALA A 220 12.24 5.34 3.83
N ILE A 221 13.49 4.95 3.53
CA ILE A 221 13.90 3.54 3.52
C ILE A 221 13.96 2.96 4.93
N ASN A 222 14.36 3.75 5.92
CA ASN A 222 14.35 3.31 7.31
C ASN A 222 12.92 3.06 7.82
N ALA A 223 11.94 3.88 7.42
CA ALA A 223 10.52 3.60 7.71
C ALA A 223 10.08 2.25 7.11
N VAL A 224 10.43 1.96 5.84
CA VAL A 224 10.17 0.65 5.22
C VAL A 224 10.84 -0.49 5.98
N LYS A 225 12.11 -0.33 6.39
CA LYS A 225 12.82 -1.34 7.20
C LYS A 225 12.12 -1.62 8.53
N GLN A 226 11.56 -0.61 9.19
CA GLN A 226 10.78 -0.78 10.43
C GLN A 226 9.49 -1.56 10.19
N LEU A 227 8.75 -1.24 9.11
CA LEU A 227 7.55 -1.99 8.74
C LEU A 227 7.87 -3.47 8.47
N ILE A 228 8.98 -3.75 7.79
CA ILE A 228 9.45 -5.12 7.55
C ILE A 228 9.73 -5.84 8.88
N LYS A 229 10.45 -5.22 9.80
CA LYS A 229 10.72 -5.80 11.13
C LYS A 229 9.43 -6.12 11.89
N THR A 230 8.41 -5.28 11.75
CA THR A 230 7.11 -5.46 12.41
C THR A 230 6.33 -6.62 11.81
N VAL A 231 6.26 -6.72 10.46
CA VAL A 231 5.39 -7.69 9.78
C VAL A 231 6.06 -9.04 9.53
N ALA A 232 7.40 -9.09 9.43
CA ALA A 232 8.11 -10.32 9.06
C ALA A 232 7.84 -11.50 10.00
N PRO A 233 7.81 -11.33 11.35
CA PRO A 233 7.56 -12.45 12.27
C PRO A 233 6.13 -12.99 12.21
N THR A 234 5.19 -12.25 11.60
CA THR A 234 3.76 -12.61 11.55
C THR A 234 3.45 -13.48 10.33
N THR A 235 2.29 -14.14 10.35
CA THR A 235 1.75 -14.87 9.18
C THR A 235 0.92 -13.96 8.27
N THR A 236 0.80 -12.69 8.61
CA THR A 236 -0.01 -11.69 7.91
C THR A 236 0.42 -11.54 6.45
N GLY A 237 -0.58 -11.46 5.55
CA GLY A 237 -0.38 -11.08 4.15
C GLY A 237 0.13 -9.64 4.03
N VAL A 238 0.99 -9.37 3.06
CA VAL A 238 1.58 -8.05 2.82
C VAL A 238 1.28 -7.60 1.41
N LEU A 239 0.88 -6.34 1.25
CA LEU A 239 0.71 -5.69 -0.05
C LEU A 239 1.81 -4.64 -0.26
N LEU A 240 2.69 -4.89 -1.23
CA LEU A 240 3.76 -3.97 -1.61
C LEU A 240 3.26 -3.05 -2.74
N LEU A 241 3.25 -1.76 -2.47
CA LEU A 241 2.83 -0.73 -3.41
C LEU A 241 4.03 0.12 -3.81
N GLY A 242 4.14 0.50 -5.06
CA GLY A 242 5.20 1.37 -5.53
C GLY A 242 5.45 1.25 -7.03
N GLU A 243 6.10 2.23 -7.60
CA GLU A 243 6.41 2.28 -9.03
C GLU A 243 7.24 1.07 -9.50
N SER A 244 7.24 0.83 -10.80
CA SER A 244 8.11 -0.19 -11.38
C SER A 244 9.58 0.12 -11.07
N GLY A 245 10.36 -0.92 -10.72
CA GLY A 245 11.80 -0.75 -10.44
C GLY A 245 12.16 -0.23 -9.05
N THR A 246 11.22 -0.01 -8.13
CA THR A 246 11.50 0.44 -6.74
C THR A 246 12.07 -0.67 -5.83
N GLY A 247 12.12 -1.93 -6.29
CA GLY A 247 12.68 -3.03 -5.51
C GLY A 247 11.66 -3.86 -4.73
N LYS A 248 10.39 -3.88 -5.12
CA LYS A 248 9.32 -4.67 -4.47
C LYS A 248 9.72 -6.13 -4.22
N GLU A 249 10.39 -6.76 -5.17
CA GLU A 249 10.87 -8.16 -5.04
C GLU A 249 11.94 -8.32 -3.95
N VAL A 250 12.85 -7.34 -3.82
CA VAL A 250 13.88 -7.32 -2.77
C VAL A 250 13.24 -7.20 -1.39
N ILE A 251 12.22 -6.34 -1.27
CA ILE A 251 11.46 -6.18 -0.03
C ILE A 251 10.70 -7.47 0.32
N ALA A 252 10.07 -8.13 -0.66
CA ALA A 252 9.40 -9.41 -0.43
C ALA A 252 10.39 -10.49 0.06
N ALA A 253 11.59 -10.54 -0.54
CA ALA A 253 12.65 -11.44 -0.10
C ALA A 253 13.12 -11.11 1.33
N ALA A 254 13.29 -9.84 1.67
CA ALA A 254 13.68 -9.41 3.02
C ALA A 254 12.62 -9.77 4.07
N ILE A 255 11.32 -9.63 3.76
CA ILE A 255 10.22 -10.05 4.64
C ILE A 255 10.24 -11.56 4.84
N HIS A 256 10.47 -12.34 3.78
CA HIS A 256 10.53 -13.79 3.85
C HIS A 256 11.71 -14.26 4.70
N GLU A 257 12.91 -13.74 4.46
CA GLU A 257 14.13 -14.08 5.20
C GLU A 257 14.07 -13.72 6.69
N ALA A 258 13.35 -12.65 7.02
CA ALA A 258 13.13 -12.24 8.41
C ALA A 258 11.91 -12.95 9.08
N SER A 259 11.24 -13.85 8.36
CA SER A 259 10.05 -14.57 8.85
C SER A 259 10.39 -15.93 9.46
N GLY A 260 9.44 -16.50 10.22
CA GLY A 260 9.53 -17.89 10.69
C GLY A 260 9.53 -18.95 9.56
N ARG A 261 9.32 -18.52 8.30
CA ARG A 261 9.27 -19.40 7.12
C ARG A 261 10.55 -19.39 6.29
N ARG A 262 11.61 -18.69 6.74
CA ARG A 262 12.92 -18.55 6.05
C ARG A 262 13.59 -19.88 5.68
N GLY A 263 13.30 -20.95 6.42
CA GLY A 263 13.86 -22.29 6.14
C GLY A 263 13.34 -22.97 4.88
N LYS A 264 12.29 -22.40 4.24
CA LYS A 264 11.73 -22.90 2.97
C LYS A 264 11.89 -21.86 1.87
N LYS A 265 12.02 -22.31 0.64
CA LYS A 265 12.18 -21.43 -0.52
C LYS A 265 10.90 -20.64 -0.75
N MET A 266 11.01 -19.31 -0.87
CA MET A 266 9.93 -18.44 -1.34
C MET A 266 9.58 -18.78 -2.79
N ILE A 267 8.30 -19.02 -3.06
CA ILE A 267 7.80 -19.23 -4.43
C ILE A 267 7.40 -17.88 -5.01
N LYS A 268 7.91 -17.57 -6.22
CA LYS A 268 7.65 -16.29 -6.90
C LYS A 268 6.80 -16.54 -8.14
N VAL A 269 5.81 -15.69 -8.36
CA VAL A 269 4.96 -15.69 -9.55
C VAL A 269 4.80 -14.24 -9.99
N ASN A 270 5.14 -13.95 -11.24
CA ASN A 270 4.82 -12.67 -11.87
C ASN A 270 3.56 -12.85 -12.71
N CYS A 271 2.46 -12.21 -12.28
CA CYS A 271 1.15 -12.38 -12.91
C CYS A 271 1.10 -11.77 -14.32
N ALA A 272 1.89 -10.73 -14.59
CA ALA A 272 1.96 -10.11 -15.92
C ALA A 272 2.77 -10.92 -16.94
N ALA A 273 3.70 -11.76 -16.47
CA ALA A 273 4.58 -12.52 -17.35
C ALA A 273 3.95 -13.84 -17.86
N ILE A 274 2.85 -14.29 -17.26
CA ILE A 274 2.19 -15.56 -17.60
C ILE A 274 0.97 -15.25 -18.48
N PRO A 275 0.81 -15.89 -19.65
CA PRO A 275 -0.38 -15.77 -20.47
C PRO A 275 -1.67 -16.08 -19.66
N GLU A 276 -2.74 -15.33 -19.93
CA GLU A 276 -4.00 -15.39 -19.19
C GLU A 276 -4.60 -16.80 -19.14
N ASN A 277 -4.48 -17.57 -20.22
CA ASN A 277 -4.96 -18.95 -20.31
C ASN A 277 -4.11 -19.97 -19.54
N LEU A 278 -2.90 -19.61 -19.10
CA LEU A 278 -2.00 -20.51 -18.37
C LEU A 278 -1.86 -20.15 -16.89
N ILE A 279 -2.16 -18.91 -16.50
CA ILE A 279 -1.92 -18.45 -15.13
C ILE A 279 -2.75 -19.23 -14.11
N GLU A 280 -3.97 -19.65 -14.45
CA GLU A 280 -4.79 -20.49 -13.60
C GLU A 280 -4.11 -21.84 -13.30
N SER A 281 -3.64 -22.50 -14.36
CA SER A 281 -2.91 -23.76 -14.26
C SER A 281 -1.58 -23.63 -13.51
N GLU A 282 -0.89 -22.50 -13.65
CA GLU A 282 0.33 -22.21 -12.89
C GLU A 282 0.03 -22.05 -11.40
N LEU A 283 -0.97 -21.28 -11.04
CA LEU A 283 -1.29 -20.97 -9.64
C LEU A 283 -1.90 -22.17 -8.90
N PHE A 284 -2.90 -22.83 -9.48
CA PHE A 284 -3.71 -23.84 -8.81
C PHE A 284 -3.38 -25.27 -9.24
N GLY A 285 -2.70 -25.45 -10.40
CA GLY A 285 -2.42 -26.76 -10.97
C GLY A 285 -3.60 -27.34 -11.75
N HIS A 286 -3.38 -28.47 -12.39
CA HIS A 286 -4.41 -29.17 -13.15
C HIS A 286 -4.23 -30.69 -13.13
N GLU A 287 -5.33 -31.41 -13.29
CA GLU A 287 -5.32 -32.85 -13.48
C GLU A 287 -5.13 -33.19 -14.98
N LYS A 288 -4.63 -34.41 -15.26
CA LYS A 288 -4.47 -34.90 -16.61
C LYS A 288 -5.82 -34.90 -17.35
N GLY A 289 -5.84 -34.34 -18.57
CA GLY A 289 -7.04 -34.28 -19.42
C GLY A 289 -8.03 -33.16 -19.10
N SER A 290 -7.70 -32.24 -18.19
CA SER A 290 -8.60 -31.16 -17.78
C SER A 290 -8.86 -30.08 -18.86
N PHE A 291 -7.99 -29.97 -19.85
CA PHE A 291 -8.14 -29.10 -21.02
C PHE A 291 -7.30 -29.62 -22.20
N THR A 292 -7.53 -29.09 -23.40
CA THR A 292 -6.75 -29.43 -24.60
C THR A 292 -5.30 -29.04 -24.39
N GLY A 293 -4.39 -30.05 -24.22
CA GLY A 293 -2.97 -29.84 -23.91
C GLY A 293 -2.56 -30.27 -22.49
N ALA A 294 -3.49 -30.64 -21.61
CA ALA A 294 -3.19 -31.19 -20.27
C ALA A 294 -2.73 -32.69 -20.35
N VAL A 295 -1.55 -32.93 -20.94
CA VAL A 295 -1.02 -34.28 -21.14
C VAL A 295 -0.64 -34.96 -19.81
N GLN A 296 -0.20 -34.17 -18.82
CA GLN A 296 0.25 -34.63 -17.50
C GLN A 296 -0.37 -33.78 -16.41
N ARG A 297 -0.46 -34.33 -15.20
CA ARG A 297 -0.84 -33.59 -14.00
C ARG A 297 0.23 -32.55 -13.65
N LYS A 298 -0.16 -31.33 -13.30
CA LYS A 298 0.74 -30.25 -12.85
C LYS A 298 0.39 -29.77 -11.44
N ILE A 299 1.40 -29.69 -10.59
CA ILE A 299 1.26 -29.16 -9.24
C ILE A 299 1.30 -27.62 -9.31
N GLY A 300 0.29 -26.94 -8.76
CA GLY A 300 0.20 -25.48 -8.72
C GLY A 300 1.15 -24.82 -7.73
N LYS A 301 1.45 -23.53 -7.96
CA LYS A 301 2.35 -22.73 -7.12
C LYS A 301 1.87 -22.60 -5.67
N PHE A 302 0.55 -22.55 -5.42
CA PHE A 302 0.01 -22.56 -4.06
C PHE A 302 0.41 -23.84 -3.30
N LYS A 303 0.32 -25.01 -3.93
CA LYS A 303 0.74 -26.25 -3.30
C LYS A 303 2.26 -26.35 -3.13
N LEU A 304 3.03 -25.82 -4.09
CA LEU A 304 4.50 -25.75 -3.98
C LEU A 304 4.95 -24.80 -2.86
N ALA A 305 4.14 -23.79 -2.52
CA ALA A 305 4.41 -22.84 -1.45
C ALA A 305 3.95 -23.32 -0.07
N GLU A 306 3.59 -24.60 0.08
CA GLU A 306 3.11 -25.18 1.34
C GLU A 306 4.07 -24.91 2.51
N GLN A 307 3.53 -24.30 3.58
CA GLN A 307 4.28 -23.84 4.77
C GLN A 307 5.42 -22.85 4.43
N SER A 308 5.35 -22.18 3.28
CA SER A 308 6.30 -21.17 2.84
C SER A 308 5.58 -19.85 2.52
N THR A 309 6.24 -19.00 1.75
CA THR A 309 5.72 -17.72 1.27
C THR A 309 5.53 -17.79 -0.24
N LEU A 310 4.36 -17.37 -0.72
CA LEU A 310 4.07 -17.12 -2.12
C LEU A 310 4.14 -15.61 -2.39
N PHE A 311 5.03 -15.21 -3.27
CA PHE A 311 5.13 -13.84 -3.76
C PHE A 311 4.42 -13.70 -5.10
N LEU A 312 3.39 -12.85 -5.15
CA LEU A 312 2.59 -12.54 -6.33
C LEU A 312 2.96 -11.14 -6.81
N ASP A 313 3.79 -11.05 -7.83
CA ASP A 313 4.16 -9.76 -8.44
C ASP A 313 3.14 -9.35 -9.48
N GLU A 314 2.92 -8.04 -9.61
CA GLU A 314 1.95 -7.39 -10.50
C GLU A 314 0.54 -8.00 -10.35
N ILE A 315 0.06 -8.10 -9.11
CA ILE A 315 -1.26 -8.69 -8.78
C ILE A 315 -2.43 -7.95 -9.44
N GLY A 316 -2.25 -6.67 -9.78
CA GLY A 316 -3.24 -5.87 -10.50
C GLY A 316 -3.52 -6.33 -11.94
N GLU A 317 -2.67 -7.22 -12.49
CA GLU A 317 -2.83 -7.82 -13.82
C GLU A 317 -3.65 -9.12 -13.80
N LEU A 318 -4.05 -9.60 -12.61
CA LEU A 318 -4.76 -10.88 -12.50
C LEU A 318 -6.19 -10.76 -13.07
N PRO A 319 -6.61 -11.66 -13.99
CA PRO A 319 -7.96 -11.67 -14.55
C PRO A 319 -9.05 -11.81 -13.48
N LEU A 320 -10.20 -11.14 -13.66
CA LEU A 320 -11.31 -11.10 -12.70
C LEU A 320 -11.79 -12.50 -12.26
N VAL A 321 -11.81 -13.46 -13.17
CA VAL A 321 -12.21 -14.85 -12.86
C VAL A 321 -11.27 -15.46 -11.82
N LEU A 322 -9.97 -15.22 -11.96
CA LEU A 322 -8.95 -15.76 -11.06
C LEU A 322 -8.88 -15.01 -9.73
N GLN A 323 -9.28 -13.75 -9.70
CA GLN A 323 -9.41 -12.99 -8.46
C GLN A 323 -10.39 -13.65 -7.49
N THR A 324 -11.48 -14.25 -7.99
CA THR A 324 -12.43 -15.00 -7.16
C THR A 324 -11.81 -16.25 -6.54
N LYS A 325 -11.02 -17.02 -7.33
CA LYS A 325 -10.32 -18.20 -6.82
C LYS A 325 -9.23 -17.82 -5.81
N LEU A 326 -8.49 -16.76 -6.09
CA LEU A 326 -7.48 -16.24 -5.16
C LEU A 326 -8.12 -15.81 -3.83
N LEU A 327 -9.26 -15.12 -3.88
CA LEU A 327 -10.00 -14.71 -2.68
C LEU A 327 -10.36 -15.92 -1.81
N ARG A 328 -10.87 -17.01 -2.41
CA ARG A 328 -11.18 -18.26 -1.69
C ARG A 328 -9.95 -18.82 -0.98
N VAL A 329 -8.79 -18.87 -1.66
CA VAL A 329 -7.55 -19.33 -1.01
C VAL A 329 -7.13 -18.44 0.14
N LEU A 330 -7.26 -17.11 0.01
CA LEU A 330 -6.90 -16.19 1.07
C LEU A 330 -7.84 -16.22 2.28
N GLN A 331 -9.11 -16.62 2.09
CA GLN A 331 -10.13 -16.69 3.14
C GLN A 331 -10.16 -18.05 3.83
N GLU A 332 -10.19 -19.12 3.04
CA GLU A 332 -10.47 -20.49 3.48
C GLU A 332 -9.18 -21.34 3.56
N SER A 333 -8.07 -20.82 3.02
CA SER A 333 -6.79 -21.55 2.94
C SER A 333 -6.92 -22.87 2.16
N GLU A 334 -7.78 -22.89 1.13
CA GLU A 334 -8.01 -24.07 0.29
C GLU A 334 -8.32 -23.68 -1.16
N PHE A 335 -8.08 -24.63 -2.08
CA PHE A 335 -8.40 -24.47 -3.49
C PHE A 335 -8.65 -25.82 -4.17
N GLU A 336 -9.20 -25.78 -5.37
CA GLU A 336 -9.42 -26.92 -6.24
C GLU A 336 -8.55 -26.79 -7.52
N PRO A 337 -7.74 -27.80 -7.87
CA PRO A 337 -7.04 -27.84 -9.16
C PRO A 337 -8.01 -27.86 -10.35
N ILE A 338 -7.57 -27.42 -11.51
CA ILE A 338 -8.40 -27.46 -12.73
C ILE A 338 -8.71 -28.91 -13.08
N GLY A 339 -10.01 -29.21 -13.31
CA GLY A 339 -10.48 -30.56 -13.63
C GLY A 339 -10.55 -31.51 -12.43
N SER A 340 -10.42 -31.02 -11.22
CA SER A 340 -10.59 -31.78 -9.98
C SER A 340 -11.68 -31.18 -9.12
N SER A 341 -12.49 -32.03 -8.48
CA SER A 341 -13.43 -31.64 -7.41
C SER A 341 -12.82 -31.83 -6.01
N THR A 342 -11.54 -32.22 -5.93
CA THR A 342 -10.89 -32.44 -4.63
C THR A 342 -10.33 -31.12 -4.11
N THR A 343 -10.83 -30.69 -2.95
CA THR A 343 -10.34 -29.50 -2.25
C THR A 343 -9.01 -29.80 -1.57
N ILE A 344 -8.01 -28.95 -1.83
CA ILE A 344 -6.67 -29.04 -1.25
C ILE A 344 -6.48 -27.89 -0.25
N LYS A 345 -6.25 -28.24 1.02
CA LYS A 345 -5.88 -27.26 2.06
C LYS A 345 -4.40 -26.92 1.98
N VAL A 346 -4.07 -25.65 2.20
CA VAL A 346 -2.71 -25.13 2.16
C VAL A 346 -2.46 -24.09 3.24
N ASN A 347 -1.26 -24.08 3.80
CA ASN A 347 -0.80 -23.07 4.73
C ASN A 347 0.30 -22.22 4.03
N VAL A 348 -0.12 -21.16 3.35
CA VAL A 348 0.77 -20.30 2.56
C VAL A 348 0.65 -18.87 3.05
N ARG A 349 1.79 -18.21 3.31
CA ARG A 349 1.84 -16.77 3.51
C ARG A 349 1.90 -16.08 2.15
N VAL A 350 1.00 -15.11 1.90
CA VAL A 350 0.97 -14.39 0.63
C VAL A 350 1.58 -12.99 0.80
N ILE A 351 2.52 -12.64 -0.09
CA ILE A 351 3.01 -11.28 -0.29
C ILE A 351 2.63 -10.91 -1.71
N ALA A 352 1.81 -9.88 -1.87
CA ALA A 352 1.40 -9.37 -3.18
C ALA A 352 2.11 -8.04 -3.48
N ALA A 353 2.41 -7.78 -4.75
CA ALA A 353 3.02 -6.52 -5.19
C ALA A 353 2.32 -5.98 -6.43
N THR A 354 2.24 -4.66 -6.56
CA THR A 354 1.73 -4.00 -7.76
C THR A 354 2.26 -2.57 -7.89
N ASN A 355 2.33 -2.08 -9.12
CA ASN A 355 2.56 -0.68 -9.46
C ASN A 355 1.26 0.06 -9.79
N ARG A 356 0.12 -0.67 -9.95
CA ARG A 356 -1.18 -0.08 -10.24
C ARG A 356 -1.84 0.48 -8.99
N ASN A 357 -2.64 1.52 -9.17
CA ASN A 357 -3.56 1.98 -8.14
C ASN A 357 -4.77 1.04 -8.07
N LEU A 358 -4.73 0.06 -7.16
CA LEU A 358 -5.80 -0.93 -7.03
C LEU A 358 -7.16 -0.31 -6.71
N LEU A 359 -7.21 0.84 -6.02
CA LEU A 359 -8.47 1.55 -5.76
C LEU A 359 -9.11 2.03 -7.06
N LYS A 360 -8.30 2.58 -7.96
CA LYS A 360 -8.75 2.98 -9.29
C LYS A 360 -9.21 1.75 -10.11
N GLU A 361 -8.45 0.65 -10.06
CA GLU A 361 -8.83 -0.61 -10.71
C GLU A 361 -10.16 -1.17 -10.17
N VAL A 362 -10.43 -1.02 -8.86
CA VAL A 362 -11.72 -1.40 -8.25
C VAL A 362 -12.84 -0.49 -8.73
N ALA A 363 -12.63 0.82 -8.77
CA ALA A 363 -13.63 1.78 -9.25
C ALA A 363 -14.00 1.53 -10.72
N GLU A 364 -13.03 1.15 -11.55
CA GLU A 364 -13.23 0.84 -12.97
C GLU A 364 -13.69 -0.62 -13.23
N GLY A 365 -13.90 -1.41 -12.18
CA GLY A 365 -14.41 -2.78 -12.26
C GLY A 365 -13.40 -3.82 -12.76
N ARG A 366 -12.11 -3.49 -12.86
CA ARG A 366 -11.05 -4.43 -13.27
C ARG A 366 -10.44 -5.21 -12.11
N PHE A 367 -10.68 -4.75 -10.88
CA PHE A 367 -10.27 -5.45 -9.66
C PHE A 367 -11.44 -5.57 -8.68
N ARG A 368 -11.57 -6.71 -8.00
CA ARG A 368 -12.65 -6.94 -7.04
C ARG A 368 -12.36 -6.23 -5.72
N ALA A 369 -13.36 -5.57 -5.18
CA ALA A 369 -13.25 -4.88 -3.90
C ALA A 369 -12.97 -5.83 -2.72
N ASP A 370 -13.62 -7.01 -2.70
CA ASP A 370 -13.44 -8.00 -1.64
C ASP A 370 -11.99 -8.55 -1.61
N LEU A 371 -11.41 -8.82 -2.77
CA LEU A 371 -10.00 -9.23 -2.88
C LEU A 371 -9.05 -8.09 -2.47
N PHE A 372 -9.35 -6.84 -2.87
CA PHE A 372 -8.55 -5.69 -2.45
C PHE A 372 -8.45 -5.62 -0.92
N TYR A 373 -9.57 -5.68 -0.21
CA TYR A 373 -9.57 -5.64 1.26
C TYR A 373 -8.82 -6.81 1.89
N ARG A 374 -8.88 -7.99 1.28
CA ARG A 374 -8.18 -9.17 1.77
C ARG A 374 -6.67 -9.12 1.55
N LEU A 375 -6.20 -8.46 0.49
CA LEU A 375 -4.78 -8.22 0.21
C LEU A 375 -4.24 -7.02 0.98
N ASN A 376 -5.01 -5.95 1.11
CA ASN A 376 -4.62 -4.68 1.72
C ASN A 376 -4.66 -4.71 3.26
N VAL A 377 -4.18 -5.80 3.82
CA VAL A 377 -4.13 -6.00 5.28
C VAL A 377 -2.93 -5.27 5.88
N PHE A 378 -1.76 -5.41 5.27
CA PHE A 378 -0.56 -4.70 5.66
C PHE A 378 0.11 -4.09 4.41
N PRO A 379 -0.29 -2.87 4.03
CA PRO A 379 0.33 -2.18 2.91
C PRO A 379 1.70 -1.63 3.29
N ILE A 380 2.67 -1.80 2.40
CA ILE A 380 3.99 -1.15 2.46
C ILE A 380 4.17 -0.37 1.17
N ASN A 381 4.21 0.95 1.28
CA ASN A 381 4.48 1.83 0.15
C ASN A 381 6.00 2.00 0.00
N LEU A 382 6.53 1.60 -1.15
CA LEU A 382 7.92 1.82 -1.48
C LEU A 382 8.06 3.20 -2.14
N PRO A 383 8.93 4.06 -1.61
CA PRO A 383 9.17 5.38 -2.20
C PRO A 383 9.84 5.25 -3.57
N ALA A 384 9.57 6.18 -4.46
CA ALA A 384 10.31 6.30 -5.71
C ALA A 384 11.73 6.80 -5.44
N LEU A 385 12.70 6.46 -6.29
CA LEU A 385 14.10 6.80 -6.08
C LEU A 385 14.35 8.33 -5.99
N ARG A 386 13.52 9.11 -6.68
CA ARG A 386 13.55 10.59 -6.59
C ARG A 386 13.16 11.15 -5.22
N ASP A 387 12.47 10.36 -4.38
CA ASP A 387 12.03 10.77 -3.04
C ASP A 387 13.06 10.43 -1.96
N HIS A 388 14.12 9.68 -2.30
CA HIS A 388 15.24 9.33 -1.40
C HIS A 388 16.59 9.38 -2.12
N ARG A 389 16.88 10.50 -2.79
CA ARG A 389 18.09 10.74 -3.61
C ARG A 389 19.39 10.59 -2.84
N GLU A 390 19.36 10.77 -1.52
CA GLU A 390 20.48 10.58 -0.62
C GLU A 390 21.01 9.14 -0.58
N ASP A 391 20.20 8.15 -0.98
CA ASP A 391 20.60 6.75 -1.06
C ASP A 391 21.28 6.38 -2.39
N ILE A 392 21.19 7.26 -3.41
CA ILE A 392 21.79 7.00 -4.75
C ILE A 392 23.27 6.67 -4.68
N PRO A 393 24.11 7.40 -3.92
CA PRO A 393 25.53 7.07 -3.80
C PRO A 393 25.79 5.67 -3.25
N ALA A 394 25.05 5.26 -2.23
CA ALA A 394 25.18 3.94 -1.61
C ALA A 394 24.73 2.83 -2.58
N LEU A 395 23.61 3.03 -3.27
CA LEU A 395 23.11 2.12 -4.30
C LEU A 395 24.08 1.98 -5.47
N ALA A 396 24.63 3.10 -5.95
CA ALA A 396 25.58 3.11 -7.06
C ALA A 396 26.86 2.34 -6.72
N ASN A 397 27.45 2.61 -5.56
CA ASN A 397 28.64 1.89 -5.10
C ASN A 397 28.39 0.39 -4.94
N TYR A 398 27.21 0.02 -4.44
CA TYR A 398 26.83 -1.38 -4.31
C TYR A 398 26.74 -2.07 -5.67
N PHE A 399 26.03 -1.49 -6.65
CA PHE A 399 25.86 -2.10 -7.97
C PHE A 399 27.17 -2.20 -8.73
N ILE A 400 28.05 -1.19 -8.62
CA ILE A 400 29.39 -1.26 -9.22
C ILE A 400 30.19 -2.41 -8.61
N LYS A 401 30.21 -2.52 -7.28
CA LYS A 401 30.92 -3.60 -6.58
C LYS A 401 30.35 -4.97 -6.96
N GLU A 402 29.03 -5.11 -6.96
CA GLU A 402 28.34 -6.35 -7.38
C GLU A 402 28.72 -6.73 -8.80
N TYR A 403 28.66 -5.77 -9.73
CA TYR A 403 28.95 -6.01 -11.15
C TYR A 403 30.43 -6.36 -11.37
N CYS A 404 31.36 -5.63 -10.78
CA CYS A 404 32.78 -5.87 -10.91
C CYS A 404 33.17 -7.24 -10.32
N THR A 405 32.63 -7.61 -9.15
CA THR A 405 32.89 -8.90 -8.52
C THR A 405 32.35 -10.07 -9.38
N ARG A 406 31.10 -9.97 -9.86
CA ARG A 406 30.48 -11.01 -10.69
C ARG A 406 31.21 -11.24 -12.02
N ASN A 407 31.72 -10.15 -12.63
CA ASN A 407 32.38 -10.21 -13.93
C ASN A 407 33.92 -10.23 -13.83
N LYS A 408 34.48 -10.39 -12.63
CA LYS A 408 35.95 -10.41 -12.38
C LYS A 408 36.68 -9.21 -12.98
N ARG A 409 36.03 -8.02 -12.97
CA ARG A 409 36.62 -6.77 -13.44
C ARG A 409 37.34 -6.03 -12.30
N LYS A 410 38.28 -5.17 -12.67
CA LYS A 410 38.92 -4.25 -11.72
C LYS A 410 37.87 -3.32 -11.11
N ALA A 411 38.10 -2.87 -9.88
CA ALA A 411 37.21 -1.93 -9.20
C ALA A 411 37.11 -0.63 -10.02
N VAL A 412 35.88 -0.17 -10.19
CA VAL A 412 35.53 1.07 -10.88
C VAL A 412 34.97 2.05 -9.86
N THR A 413 35.32 3.34 -9.99
CA THR A 413 34.80 4.43 -9.15
C THR A 413 33.95 5.39 -9.96
N ILE A 414 33.15 6.25 -9.28
CA ILE A 414 32.35 7.30 -9.92
C ILE A 414 32.95 8.67 -9.58
N ALA A 415 33.10 9.55 -10.56
CA ALA A 415 33.52 10.93 -10.35
C ALA A 415 32.44 11.72 -9.59
N SER A 416 32.81 12.64 -8.70
CA SER A 416 31.86 13.41 -7.86
C SER A 416 30.83 14.18 -8.69
N LYS A 417 31.25 14.82 -9.80
CA LYS A 417 30.34 15.52 -10.71
C LYS A 417 29.27 14.58 -11.33
N THR A 418 29.65 13.35 -11.64
CA THR A 418 28.74 12.34 -12.18
C THR A 418 27.75 11.90 -11.12
N LEU A 419 28.20 11.76 -9.88
CA LEU A 419 27.34 11.40 -8.75
C LEU A 419 26.29 12.50 -8.46
N GLU A 420 26.69 13.76 -8.49
CA GLU A 420 25.78 14.90 -8.38
C GLU A 420 24.72 14.89 -9.48
N ALA A 421 25.13 14.65 -10.74
CA ALA A 421 24.21 14.54 -11.86
C ALA A 421 23.20 13.39 -11.66
N MET A 422 23.65 12.25 -11.12
CA MET A 422 22.77 11.11 -10.80
C MET A 422 21.74 11.46 -9.72
N GLN A 423 22.09 12.27 -8.72
CA GLN A 423 21.17 12.71 -7.67
C GLN A 423 20.12 13.71 -8.17
N LEU A 424 20.42 14.46 -9.24
CA LEU A 424 19.51 15.43 -9.85
C LEU A 424 18.51 14.76 -10.81
N TYR A 425 18.90 13.65 -11.44
CA TYR A 425 18.06 12.95 -12.40
C TYR A 425 16.83 12.31 -11.73
N PRO A 426 15.63 12.36 -12.35
CA PRO A 426 14.38 11.93 -11.70
C PRO A 426 14.17 10.41 -11.64
N TRP A 427 14.94 9.60 -12.35
CA TRP A 427 14.89 8.13 -12.35
C TRP A 427 13.49 7.54 -12.53
N PRO A 428 12.81 7.74 -13.67
CA PRO A 428 11.46 7.21 -13.89
C PRO A 428 11.39 5.67 -13.81
N GLY A 429 12.47 4.96 -14.15
CA GLY A 429 12.60 3.51 -13.96
C GLY A 429 13.22 3.12 -12.61
N ASN A 430 13.33 4.07 -11.68
CA ASN A 430 13.81 3.86 -10.31
C ASN A 430 15.15 3.11 -10.21
N VAL A 431 15.30 2.22 -9.24
CA VAL A 431 16.53 1.46 -8.98
C VAL A 431 16.88 0.52 -10.15
N ARG A 432 15.89 0.05 -10.90
CA ARG A 432 16.15 -0.79 -12.09
C ARG A 432 16.86 0.00 -13.19
N GLU A 433 16.42 1.20 -13.44
CA GLU A 433 17.07 2.11 -14.42
C GLU A 433 18.47 2.50 -13.96
N LEU A 434 18.62 2.89 -12.69
CA LEU A 434 19.92 3.19 -12.09
C LEU A 434 20.91 2.04 -12.29
N LYS A 435 20.51 0.81 -12.00
CA LYS A 435 21.34 -0.40 -12.18
C LYS A 435 21.76 -0.58 -13.63
N HIS A 436 20.85 -0.48 -14.59
CA HIS A 436 21.15 -0.64 -16.02
C HIS A 436 22.07 0.47 -16.54
N CYS A 437 21.85 1.73 -16.12
CA CYS A 437 22.74 2.84 -16.49
C CYS A 437 24.16 2.61 -15.97
N LEU A 438 24.31 2.14 -14.74
CA LEU A 438 25.62 1.83 -14.17
C LEU A 438 26.30 0.65 -14.87
N GLU A 439 25.58 -0.45 -15.14
CA GLU A 439 26.10 -1.61 -15.86
C GLU A 439 26.63 -1.19 -17.24
N ARG A 440 25.88 -0.35 -17.98
CA ARG A 440 26.31 0.20 -19.27
C ARG A 440 27.55 1.09 -19.12
N SER A 441 27.56 1.97 -18.13
CA SER A 441 28.70 2.87 -17.89
C SER A 441 29.98 2.12 -17.51
N ILE A 442 29.86 1.02 -16.72
CA ILE A 442 31.02 0.17 -16.38
C ILE A 442 31.56 -0.55 -17.63
N LEU A 443 30.68 -0.98 -18.55
CA LEU A 443 31.11 -1.62 -19.80
C LEU A 443 31.91 -0.67 -20.69
N LEU A 444 31.53 0.61 -20.75
CA LEU A 444 32.14 1.65 -21.57
C LEU A 444 33.37 2.32 -20.87
N CYS A 445 33.58 2.05 -19.57
CA CYS A 445 34.64 2.66 -18.80
C CYS A 445 36.00 1.97 -19.08
N GLU A 446 36.93 2.69 -19.69
CA GLU A 446 38.32 2.23 -19.96
C GLU A 446 39.28 2.69 -18.86
N THR A 447 39.00 3.83 -18.22
CA THR A 447 39.91 4.52 -17.30
C THR A 447 39.79 4.07 -15.84
N GLY A 448 38.86 3.19 -15.52
CA GLY A 448 38.57 2.77 -14.14
C GLY A 448 37.74 3.79 -13.32
N THR A 449 37.39 4.95 -13.93
CA THR A 449 36.52 5.96 -13.29
C THR A 449 35.41 6.37 -14.25
N ILE A 450 34.16 6.27 -13.82
CA ILE A 450 32.98 6.72 -14.57
C ILE A 450 32.91 8.25 -14.45
N THR A 451 33.20 8.95 -15.53
CA THR A 451 33.20 10.43 -15.60
C THR A 451 31.93 11.01 -16.17
N ALA A 452 31.18 10.20 -16.93
CA ALA A 452 29.86 10.58 -17.51
C ALA A 452 28.93 9.40 -17.52
N ILE A 453 27.64 9.68 -17.37
CA ILE A 453 26.54 8.71 -17.53
C ILE A 453 25.62 9.23 -18.63
N ASP A 454 25.29 8.33 -19.55
CA ASP A 454 24.30 8.59 -20.59
C ASP A 454 22.90 8.32 -19.99
N PHE A 455 22.24 9.39 -19.57
CA PHE A 455 20.87 9.32 -19.07
C PHE A 455 19.92 9.14 -20.27
N PRO A 456 18.95 8.22 -20.19
CA PRO A 456 17.91 8.13 -21.21
C PRO A 456 17.21 9.49 -21.36
N GLU A 457 17.07 9.99 -22.60
CA GLU A 457 16.25 11.17 -22.84
C GLU A 457 14.80 10.86 -22.42
N ILE A 458 14.38 11.45 -21.33
CA ILE A 458 12.96 11.48 -20.96
C ILE A 458 12.32 12.45 -21.95
N LYS A 459 11.79 11.95 -23.05
CA LYS A 459 10.71 12.68 -23.72
C LYS A 459 9.60 12.72 -22.67
N ALA A 460 9.49 13.85 -21.96
CA ALA A 460 8.32 14.13 -21.16
C ALA A 460 7.11 13.66 -22.00
N PRO A 461 6.20 12.82 -21.50
CA PRO A 461 4.93 12.67 -22.16
C PRO A 461 4.49 14.10 -22.39
N ASN A 462 4.12 14.44 -23.63
CA ASN A 462 3.46 15.72 -23.88
C ASN A 462 2.29 15.73 -22.90
N THR A 463 2.53 16.23 -21.73
CA THR A 463 1.49 16.68 -20.82
C THR A 463 0.94 17.95 -21.46
N ASP A 464 0.14 17.74 -22.52
CA ASP A 464 -0.90 18.68 -22.89
C ASP A 464 -2.01 18.74 -21.79
N ASP A 465 -1.73 18.25 -20.60
CA ASP A 465 -2.31 18.70 -19.33
C ASP A 465 -1.55 19.97 -18.88
N GLU A 466 -1.44 20.96 -19.76
CA GLU A 466 -1.49 22.35 -19.29
C GLU A 466 -2.74 22.41 -18.40
N ALA A 467 -2.54 22.69 -17.12
CA ALA A 467 -3.62 23.06 -16.22
C ALA A 467 -4.64 23.85 -17.06
N PHE A 468 -5.87 23.34 -17.14
CA PHE A 468 -6.89 23.90 -18.04
C PHE A 468 -7.25 25.30 -17.53
N GLU A 469 -6.33 26.24 -17.81
CA GLU A 469 -6.49 27.64 -17.51
C GLU A 469 -7.55 28.14 -18.49
N ILE A 470 -8.71 28.48 -17.98
CA ILE A 470 -9.81 29.00 -18.81
C ILE A 470 -9.33 30.32 -19.39
N LYS A 471 -8.77 30.26 -20.62
CA LYS A 471 -8.39 31.44 -21.41
C LYS A 471 -9.57 31.90 -22.25
N PRO A 472 -9.69 33.19 -22.54
CA PRO A 472 -10.71 33.69 -23.43
C PRO A 472 -10.69 32.95 -24.79
N LEU A 473 -11.85 32.59 -25.30
CA LEU A 473 -11.99 31.76 -26.52
C LEU A 473 -11.18 32.30 -27.70
N HIS A 474 -11.11 33.63 -27.84
CA HIS A 474 -10.37 34.27 -28.92
C HIS A 474 -8.85 34.08 -28.85
N GLU A 475 -8.29 33.92 -27.64
CA GLU A 475 -6.86 33.61 -27.44
C GLU A 475 -6.54 32.18 -27.81
N ILE A 476 -7.40 31.23 -27.40
CA ILE A 476 -7.27 29.81 -27.77
C ILE A 476 -7.41 29.64 -29.29
N GLU A 477 -8.42 30.28 -29.88
CA GLU A 477 -8.64 30.22 -31.31
C GLU A 477 -7.43 30.80 -32.07
N ARG A 478 -6.88 31.92 -31.60
CA ARG A 478 -5.68 32.54 -32.18
C ARG A 478 -4.47 31.62 -32.12
N ALA A 479 -4.19 31.04 -30.98
CA ALA A 479 -3.07 30.12 -30.78
C ALA A 479 -3.21 28.87 -31.64
N TYR A 480 -4.42 28.31 -31.72
CA TYR A 480 -4.70 27.11 -32.52
C TYR A 480 -4.56 27.36 -34.02
N ILE A 481 -5.05 28.50 -34.54
CA ILE A 481 -4.88 28.89 -35.94
C ILE A 481 -3.40 29.10 -36.28
N LEU A 482 -2.63 29.79 -35.43
CA LEU A 482 -1.18 29.96 -35.64
C LEU A 482 -0.43 28.65 -35.66
N ARG A 483 -0.77 27.71 -34.79
CA ARG A 483 -0.18 26.35 -34.73
C ARG A 483 -0.50 25.56 -36.01
N ALA A 484 -1.74 25.61 -36.47
CA ALA A 484 -2.15 24.97 -37.73
C ALA A 484 -1.43 25.53 -38.96
N ILE A 485 -1.24 26.87 -39.02
CA ILE A 485 -0.50 27.51 -40.10
C ILE A 485 0.98 27.11 -40.07
N LYS A 486 1.59 27.03 -38.89
CA LYS A 486 2.99 26.61 -38.71
C LYS A 486 3.19 25.16 -39.16
N ILE A 487 2.29 24.24 -38.80
CA ILE A 487 2.31 22.83 -39.25
C ILE A 487 2.14 22.72 -40.78
N CYS A 488 1.38 23.62 -41.40
CA CYS A 488 1.17 23.65 -42.83
C CYS A 488 2.23 24.48 -43.60
N ASN A 489 3.37 24.82 -42.96
CA ASN A 489 4.46 25.63 -43.54
C ASN A 489 3.96 26.93 -44.18
N GLY A 490 3.03 27.63 -43.49
CA GLY A 490 2.47 28.90 -43.96
C GLY A 490 1.38 28.79 -45.04
N ARG A 491 1.02 27.60 -45.50
CA ARG A 491 -0.01 27.39 -46.51
C ARG A 491 -1.40 27.48 -45.92
N ILE A 492 -2.18 28.46 -46.33
CA ILE A 492 -3.55 28.69 -45.84
C ILE A 492 -4.57 27.89 -46.64
N SER A 493 -4.39 27.77 -47.98
CA SER A 493 -5.32 27.13 -48.92
C SER A 493 -4.68 25.96 -49.67
N GLY A 494 -5.51 25.15 -50.35
CA GLY A 494 -5.09 23.96 -51.13
C GLY A 494 -5.14 22.66 -50.33
N PRO A 495 -4.86 21.49 -50.95
CA PRO A 495 -5.03 20.16 -50.37
C PRO A 495 -4.29 19.94 -49.02
N ASN A 496 -3.17 20.64 -48.81
CA ASN A 496 -2.35 20.60 -47.63
C ASN A 496 -2.38 21.92 -46.81
N GLY A 497 -3.40 22.76 -47.02
CA GLY A 497 -3.55 24.06 -46.38
C GLY A 497 -4.22 23.96 -44.98
N ALA A 498 -3.96 25.00 -44.16
CA ALA A 498 -4.50 25.09 -42.80
C ALA A 498 -6.04 25.12 -42.79
N ALA A 499 -6.69 25.68 -43.82
CA ALA A 499 -8.15 25.73 -43.94
C ALA A 499 -8.78 24.32 -43.94
N ILE A 500 -8.25 23.40 -44.75
CA ILE A 500 -8.75 22.02 -44.81
C ILE A 500 -8.51 21.28 -43.50
N ARG A 501 -7.32 21.43 -42.88
CA ARG A 501 -7.00 20.79 -41.62
C ARG A 501 -7.83 21.32 -40.44
N LEU A 502 -8.26 22.57 -40.51
CA LEU A 502 -9.14 23.18 -39.49
C LEU A 502 -10.64 22.94 -39.81
N GLY A 503 -10.97 22.24 -40.91
CA GLY A 503 -12.36 22.00 -41.31
C GLY A 503 -13.14 23.28 -41.69
N LEU A 504 -12.43 24.35 -42.07
CA LEU A 504 -13.03 25.65 -42.36
C LEU A 504 -12.90 26.00 -43.87
N PRO A 505 -13.91 26.65 -44.48
CA PRO A 505 -13.76 27.29 -45.79
C PRO A 505 -12.61 28.30 -45.74
N HIS A 506 -11.83 28.39 -46.83
CA HIS A 506 -10.68 29.28 -46.95
C HIS A 506 -11.02 30.75 -46.62
N THR A 507 -12.17 31.24 -47.12
CA THR A 507 -12.67 32.61 -46.87
C THR A 507 -12.98 32.85 -45.39
N THR A 508 -13.55 31.84 -44.72
CA THR A 508 -13.87 31.87 -43.28
C THR A 508 -12.61 31.94 -42.41
N LEU A 509 -11.58 31.14 -42.78
CA LEU A 509 -10.30 31.17 -42.05
C LEU A 509 -9.61 32.54 -42.20
N ILE A 510 -9.58 33.12 -43.40
CA ILE A 510 -9.00 34.46 -43.63
C ILE A 510 -9.75 35.53 -42.81
N SER A 511 -11.08 35.52 -42.82
CA SER A 511 -11.88 36.46 -42.02
C SER A 511 -11.60 36.33 -40.50
N ARG A 512 -11.48 35.12 -40.00
CA ARG A 512 -11.12 34.85 -38.57
C ARG A 512 -9.70 35.32 -38.28
N MET A 513 -8.74 35.04 -39.13
CA MET A 513 -7.36 35.52 -38.99
C MET A 513 -7.30 37.04 -38.89
N GLN A 514 -8.04 37.77 -39.76
CA GLN A 514 -8.12 39.24 -39.72
C GLN A 514 -8.70 39.73 -38.38
N LYS A 515 -9.82 39.13 -37.92
CA LYS A 515 -10.43 39.49 -36.62
C LYS A 515 -9.50 39.23 -35.40
N LEU A 516 -8.64 38.20 -35.51
CA LEU A 516 -7.70 37.83 -34.43
C LEU A 516 -6.31 38.49 -34.57
N GLY A 517 -6.14 39.43 -35.51
CA GLY A 517 -4.89 40.16 -35.71
C GLY A 517 -3.73 39.29 -36.22
N ILE A 518 -4.03 38.22 -36.95
CA ILE A 518 -3.00 37.33 -37.54
C ILE A 518 -2.69 37.81 -38.95
N SER A 519 -1.51 38.44 -39.16
CA SER A 519 -1.04 38.90 -40.48
C SER A 519 -0.19 37.84 -41.17
N LYS A 520 -0.11 37.88 -42.51
CA LYS A 520 0.70 36.95 -43.34
C LYS A 520 2.21 37.01 -43.02
N THR A 521 2.68 38.09 -42.42
CA THR A 521 4.10 38.26 -42.07
C THR A 521 4.57 37.38 -40.90
N HIS A 522 3.67 36.78 -40.10
CA HIS A 522 4.01 35.85 -39.02
C HIS A 522 4.28 34.41 -39.51
N THR A 523 4.23 34.16 -40.81
CA THR A 523 4.28 32.80 -41.41
C THR A 523 5.58 32.47 -42.14
N SER A 524 6.52 33.40 -42.26
CA SER A 524 7.82 33.18 -42.94
C SER A 524 8.99 33.54 -42.01
N GLY A 525 9.30 32.61 -41.08
CA GLY A 525 10.59 32.63 -40.39
C GLY A 525 11.66 32.09 -41.35
N LYS A 526 12.30 32.95 -42.10
CA LYS A 526 13.64 32.69 -42.63
C LYS A 526 14.61 33.23 -41.59
N ASP A 527 15.23 32.34 -40.84
CA ASP A 527 16.46 32.66 -40.13
C ASP A 527 17.49 33.12 -41.16
N LYS A 528 17.84 34.40 -41.11
CA LYS A 528 19.08 34.90 -41.69
C LYS A 528 20.13 34.83 -40.59
N THR A 529 20.93 33.79 -40.65
CA THR A 529 22.29 33.76 -40.08
C THR A 529 23.14 34.85 -40.72
N THR A 530 23.65 35.74 -39.93
CA THR A 530 24.98 36.38 -40.10
C THR A 530 25.67 36.35 -38.76
#